data_efb0401aa973cfeb39ceca3773824d4b
#
_entry.id   efb0401aa973cfeb39ceca3773824d4b
#
_cell.length_a   1.000
_cell.length_b   1.000
_cell.length_c   1.000
_cell.angle_alpha   90.00
_cell.angle_beta   90.00
_cell.angle_gamma   90.00
#
_symmetry.space_group_name_H-M   'P 1'
#
loop_
_entity.id
_entity.type
_entity.pdbx_description
1 polymer ?
#
loop_
_entity_poly.entity_id
_entity_poly.type
_entity_poly.pdbx_seq_one_letter_code
_entity_poly.pdbx_strand_id
1 'polypeptide(L)'
;MTQYRRIGIDTSKAVFTLHGIDQQERPLLRVNLRRAQMMPFFKKLPPTIIALEACGGSHYWARELTTLGHAVRLIPPQYVKPYVKRGKNDRNDAEAICEAAGRPGMHYVPVKSVRQQAQGMVLKVRETLISQRVALINTVRGHAAEFGRHRRQAHKTDRAFALCY
;
A
#
# COMPACT_ATOMS: atom_id res chain seq x y z
N MET A 1 -25.05 -19.75 7.51
CA MET A 1 -24.01 -18.92 6.84
C MET A 1 -22.84 -18.79 7.77
N THR A 2 -21.63 -19.04 7.30
CA THR A 2 -20.41 -18.91 8.11
C THR A 2 -20.18 -17.44 8.43
N GLN A 3 -20.15 -17.10 9.72
CA GLN A 3 -19.96 -15.73 10.17
C GLN A 3 -18.52 -15.54 10.65
N TYR A 4 -17.77 -14.70 9.93
CA TYR A 4 -16.42 -14.33 10.32
C TYR A 4 -16.48 -13.09 11.23
N ARG A 5 -15.67 -13.06 12.28
CA ARG A 5 -15.47 -11.87 13.10
C ARG A 5 -14.66 -10.82 12.32
N ARG A 6 -13.56 -11.28 11.72
CA ARG A 6 -12.73 -10.45 10.83
C ARG A 6 -11.94 -11.29 9.84
N ILE A 7 -11.55 -10.67 8.73
CA ILE A 7 -10.73 -11.27 7.69
C ILE A 7 -9.56 -10.34 7.39
N GLY A 8 -8.33 -10.84 7.51
CA GLY A 8 -7.12 -10.20 7.03
C GLY A 8 -6.84 -10.60 5.59
N ILE A 9 -6.46 -9.63 4.76
CA ILE A 9 -6.14 -9.83 3.36
C ILE A 9 -4.73 -9.31 3.10
N ASP A 10 -3.85 -10.21 2.69
CA ASP A 10 -2.60 -9.81 2.04
C ASP A 10 -2.83 -9.67 0.54
N THR A 11 -2.39 -8.53 -0.01
CA THR A 11 -2.68 -8.15 -1.39
C THR A 11 -1.45 -8.25 -2.27
N SER A 12 -1.54 -9.04 -3.33
CA SER A 12 -0.52 -9.08 -4.37
C SER A 12 -1.09 -8.63 -5.74
N LYS A 13 -0.27 -8.64 -6.78
CA LYS A 13 -0.71 -8.25 -8.12
C LYS A 13 -1.78 -9.20 -8.68
N ALA A 14 -1.67 -10.48 -8.43
CA ALA A 14 -2.49 -11.52 -9.06
C ALA A 14 -3.31 -12.34 -8.06
N VAL A 15 -2.74 -12.65 -6.90
CA VAL A 15 -3.30 -13.56 -5.90
C VAL A 15 -3.41 -12.83 -4.56
N PHE A 16 -4.55 -12.98 -3.91
CA PHE A 16 -4.83 -12.42 -2.59
C PHE A 16 -4.92 -13.56 -1.59
N THR A 17 -4.16 -13.48 -0.52
CA THR A 17 -4.22 -14.46 0.57
C THR A 17 -5.14 -13.95 1.66
N LEU A 18 -6.14 -14.75 2.02
CA LEU A 18 -7.14 -14.43 3.03
C LEU A 18 -6.96 -15.29 4.26
N HIS A 19 -7.01 -14.66 5.41
CA HIS A 19 -7.09 -15.33 6.72
C HIS A 19 -8.28 -14.77 7.49
N GLY A 20 -9.23 -15.61 7.83
CA GLY A 20 -10.44 -15.24 8.58
C GLY A 20 -10.57 -16.03 9.86
N ILE A 21 -11.12 -15.39 10.88
CA ILE A 21 -11.34 -15.96 12.21
C ILE A 21 -12.81 -15.88 12.63
N ASP A 22 -13.18 -16.75 13.55
CA ASP A 22 -14.50 -16.75 14.21
C ASP A 22 -14.56 -15.78 15.40
N GLN A 23 -15.67 -15.79 16.12
CA GLN A 23 -15.89 -14.96 17.32
C GLN A 23 -14.95 -15.33 18.49
N GLN A 24 -14.43 -16.55 18.51
CA GLN A 24 -13.50 -17.07 19.50
C GLN A 24 -12.03 -16.93 19.08
N GLU A 25 -11.74 -16.12 18.05
CA GLU A 25 -10.40 -15.88 17.49
C GLU A 25 -9.76 -17.14 16.85
N ARG A 26 -10.54 -18.20 16.54
CA ARG A 26 -10.02 -19.41 15.92
C ARG A 26 -9.99 -19.25 14.39
N PRO A 27 -8.94 -19.74 13.71
CA PRO A 27 -8.87 -19.70 12.26
C PRO A 27 -10.01 -20.50 11.62
N LEU A 28 -10.80 -19.84 10.76
CA LEU A 28 -11.95 -20.43 10.08
C LEU A 28 -11.81 -20.37 8.55
N LEU A 29 -11.00 -19.45 8.04
CA LEU A 29 -10.76 -19.26 6.62
C LEU A 29 -9.26 -19.14 6.34
N ARG A 30 -8.77 -19.93 5.38
CA ARG A 30 -7.44 -19.79 4.80
C ARG A 30 -7.53 -20.12 3.31
N VAL A 31 -7.58 -19.10 2.46
CA VAL A 31 -7.77 -19.29 1.03
C VAL A 31 -6.97 -18.26 0.22
N ASN A 32 -6.54 -18.70 -0.95
CA ASN A 32 -5.95 -17.82 -1.95
C ASN A 32 -6.99 -17.55 -3.05
N LEU A 33 -7.24 -16.28 -3.33
CA LEU A 33 -8.18 -15.87 -4.37
C LEU A 33 -7.43 -15.15 -5.49
N ARG A 34 -7.79 -15.43 -6.74
CA ARG A 34 -7.39 -14.60 -7.86
C ARG A 34 -8.15 -13.27 -7.84
N ARG A 35 -7.58 -12.24 -8.42
CA ARG A 35 -8.17 -10.90 -8.46
C ARG A 35 -9.64 -10.89 -8.89
N ALA A 36 -10.00 -11.65 -9.91
CA ALA A 36 -11.39 -11.74 -10.40
C ALA A 36 -12.35 -12.42 -9.41
N GLN A 37 -11.85 -13.20 -8.46
CA GLN A 37 -12.66 -13.93 -7.49
C GLN A 37 -12.98 -13.10 -6.23
N MET A 38 -12.28 -11.98 -6.02
CA MET A 38 -12.42 -11.17 -4.80
C MET A 38 -13.85 -10.67 -4.61
N MET A 39 -14.39 -9.92 -5.55
CA MET A 39 -15.74 -9.34 -5.42
C MET A 39 -16.83 -10.42 -5.33
N PRO A 40 -16.84 -11.48 -6.18
CA PRO A 40 -17.80 -12.56 -6.04
C PRO A 40 -17.75 -13.30 -4.70
N PHE A 41 -16.56 -13.44 -4.11
CA PHE A 41 -16.40 -14.08 -2.81
C PHE A 41 -17.00 -13.21 -1.69
N PHE A 42 -16.63 -11.94 -1.59
CA PHE A 42 -17.11 -11.07 -0.54
C PHE A 42 -18.59 -10.71 -0.66
N LYS A 43 -19.15 -10.67 -1.87
CA LYS A 43 -20.59 -10.47 -2.08
C LYS A 43 -21.47 -11.54 -1.42
N LYS A 44 -20.94 -12.74 -1.21
CA LYS A 44 -21.65 -13.85 -0.55
C LYS A 44 -21.59 -13.81 0.97
N LEU A 45 -20.73 -12.96 1.54
CA LEU A 45 -20.54 -12.89 2.98
C LEU A 45 -21.45 -11.83 3.60
N PRO A 46 -21.89 -12.03 4.84
CA PRO A 46 -22.53 -10.97 5.62
C PRO A 46 -21.53 -9.86 5.91
N PRO A 47 -21.99 -8.64 6.28
CA PRO A 47 -21.13 -7.55 6.71
C PRO A 47 -20.10 -8.03 7.73
N THR A 48 -18.82 -7.84 7.40
CA THR A 48 -17.68 -8.38 8.16
C THR A 48 -16.58 -7.32 8.24
N ILE A 49 -15.78 -7.35 9.29
CA ILE A 49 -14.57 -6.51 9.38
C ILE A 49 -13.51 -7.09 8.45
N ILE A 50 -13.04 -6.27 7.50
CA ILE A 50 -11.97 -6.64 6.56
C ILE A 50 -10.76 -5.75 6.81
N ALA A 51 -9.62 -6.36 7.03
CA ALA A 51 -8.36 -5.65 7.23
C ALA A 51 -7.41 -5.86 6.03
N LEU A 52 -6.78 -4.78 5.59
CA LEU A 52 -5.74 -4.81 4.56
C LEU A 52 -4.54 -3.98 5.03
N GLU A 53 -3.35 -4.37 4.59
CA GLU A 53 -2.19 -3.51 4.73
C GLU A 53 -2.31 -2.30 3.79
N ALA A 54 -1.96 -1.11 4.27
CA ALA A 54 -1.98 0.12 3.49
C ALA A 54 -0.80 0.15 2.50
N CYS A 55 -1.02 -0.42 1.32
CA CYS A 55 -0.06 -0.54 0.23
C CYS A 55 -0.65 -0.06 -1.11
N GLY A 56 0.08 -0.25 -2.21
CA GLY A 56 -0.42 0.05 -3.56
C GLY A 56 -1.68 -0.76 -3.89
N GLY A 57 -2.78 -0.07 -4.26
CA GLY A 57 -4.07 -0.70 -4.57
C GLY A 57 -5.00 -0.94 -3.38
N SER A 58 -4.53 -0.83 -2.14
CA SER A 58 -5.35 -1.07 -0.95
C SER A 58 -6.56 -0.14 -0.85
N HIS A 59 -6.41 1.14 -1.21
CA HIS A 59 -7.53 2.09 -1.22
C HIS A 59 -8.62 1.73 -2.24
N TYR A 60 -8.24 1.19 -3.40
CA TYR A 60 -9.20 0.69 -4.37
C TYR A 60 -10.03 -0.43 -3.78
N TRP A 61 -9.36 -1.47 -3.26
CA TRP A 61 -10.04 -2.62 -2.65
C TRP A 61 -10.88 -2.23 -1.43
N ALA A 62 -10.39 -1.28 -0.64
CA ALA A 62 -11.15 -0.77 0.50
C ALA A 62 -12.47 -0.14 0.05
N ARG A 63 -12.48 0.67 -1.00
CA ARG A 63 -13.71 1.24 -1.55
C ARG A 63 -14.66 0.17 -2.08
N GLU A 64 -14.15 -0.75 -2.91
CA GLU A 64 -14.96 -1.84 -3.48
C GLU A 64 -15.62 -2.70 -2.39
N LEU A 65 -14.85 -3.12 -1.38
CA LEU A 65 -15.36 -3.93 -0.28
C LEU A 65 -16.35 -3.15 0.61
N THR A 66 -16.14 -1.85 0.77
CA THR A 66 -17.09 -0.98 1.49
C THR A 66 -18.41 -0.86 0.75
N THR A 67 -18.45 -0.85 -0.59
CA THR A 67 -19.70 -0.86 -1.36
C THR A 67 -20.52 -2.13 -1.17
N LEU A 68 -19.88 -3.23 -0.77
CA LEU A 68 -20.56 -4.48 -0.41
C LEU A 68 -21.09 -4.50 1.04
N GLY A 69 -20.91 -3.40 1.80
CA GLY A 69 -21.37 -3.28 3.18
C GLY A 69 -20.37 -3.78 4.24
N HIS A 70 -19.12 -4.10 3.85
CA HIS A 70 -18.10 -4.52 4.81
C HIS A 70 -17.44 -3.33 5.51
N ALA A 71 -17.04 -3.52 6.78
CA ALA A 71 -16.27 -2.55 7.54
C ALA A 71 -14.77 -2.70 7.24
N VAL A 72 -14.21 -1.86 6.37
CA VAL A 72 -12.83 -2.00 5.92
C VAL A 72 -11.86 -1.16 6.75
N ARG A 73 -10.73 -1.76 7.13
CA ARG A 73 -9.66 -1.16 7.94
C ARG A 73 -8.34 -1.26 7.19
N LEU A 74 -7.69 -0.13 6.92
CA LEU A 74 -6.35 -0.09 6.34
C LEU A 74 -5.34 0.10 7.46
N ILE A 75 -4.35 -0.80 7.56
CA ILE A 75 -3.33 -0.80 8.61
C ILE A 75 -1.99 -0.40 8.00
N PRO A 76 -1.28 0.59 8.56
CA PRO A 76 0.07 0.91 8.13
C PRO A 76 1.01 -0.31 8.25
N PRO A 77 1.92 -0.57 7.28
CA PRO A 77 2.81 -1.73 7.30
C PRO A 77 3.63 -1.88 8.57
N GLN A 78 4.04 -0.77 9.15
CA GLN A 78 4.82 -0.75 10.40
C GLN A 78 4.08 -1.35 11.60
N TYR A 79 2.75 -1.33 11.60
CA TYR A 79 1.93 -1.91 12.66
C TYR A 79 1.53 -3.35 12.40
N VAL A 80 1.74 -3.85 11.18
CA VAL A 80 1.56 -5.27 10.83
C VAL A 80 2.81 -6.08 11.16
N LYS A 81 4.01 -5.52 10.87
CA LYS A 81 5.30 -6.20 11.05
C LYS A 81 5.50 -6.93 12.38
N PRO A 82 5.12 -6.37 13.56
CA PRO A 82 5.31 -7.06 14.84
C PRO A 82 4.55 -8.39 14.97
N TYR A 83 3.51 -8.59 14.17
CA TYR A 83 2.65 -9.78 14.21
C TYR A 83 3.04 -10.82 13.17
N VAL A 84 3.98 -10.52 12.27
CA VAL A 84 4.47 -11.47 11.27
C VAL A 84 5.31 -12.55 11.96
N LYS A 85 4.86 -13.80 11.87
CA LYS A 85 5.58 -14.96 12.39
C LYS A 85 6.87 -15.21 11.59
N ARG A 86 7.86 -15.85 12.23
CA ARG A 86 9.11 -16.21 11.58
C ARG A 86 8.85 -17.08 10.33
N GLY A 87 9.52 -16.77 9.24
CA GLY A 87 9.33 -17.42 7.94
C GLY A 87 8.45 -16.57 7.02
N LYS A 88 9.07 -16.00 5.97
CA LYS A 88 8.38 -15.18 4.98
C LYS A 88 7.43 -16.05 4.15
N ASN A 89 6.12 -15.91 4.38
CA ASN A 89 5.10 -16.64 3.67
C ASN A 89 3.83 -15.77 3.64
N ASP A 90 3.21 -15.60 2.50
CA ASP A 90 1.99 -14.81 2.29
C ASP A 90 0.85 -15.18 3.25
N ARG A 91 0.81 -16.45 3.70
CA ARG A 91 -0.15 -16.92 4.71
C ARG A 91 0.08 -16.27 6.07
N ASN A 92 1.35 -16.11 6.47
CA ASN A 92 1.72 -15.46 7.72
C ASN A 92 1.40 -13.97 7.68
N ASP A 93 1.52 -13.35 6.50
CA ASP A 93 1.22 -11.93 6.31
C ASP A 93 -0.28 -11.66 6.42
N ALA A 94 -1.14 -12.46 5.81
CA ALA A 94 -2.60 -12.34 5.98
C ALA A 94 -3.06 -12.61 7.44
N GLU A 95 -2.44 -13.57 8.13
CA GLU A 95 -2.67 -13.83 9.54
C GLU A 95 -2.25 -12.65 10.40
N ALA A 96 -1.06 -12.07 10.16
CA ALA A 96 -0.56 -10.90 10.87
C ALA A 96 -1.46 -9.67 10.70
N ILE A 97 -1.97 -9.44 9.49
CA ILE A 97 -2.95 -8.37 9.22
C ILE A 97 -4.24 -8.60 10.00
N CYS A 98 -4.74 -9.83 10.01
CA CYS A 98 -5.94 -10.21 10.77
C CYS A 98 -5.74 -10.01 12.27
N GLU A 99 -4.60 -10.40 12.82
CA GLU A 99 -4.21 -10.24 14.22
C GLU A 99 -4.11 -8.77 14.60
N ALA A 100 -3.35 -7.97 13.82
CA ALA A 100 -3.18 -6.54 14.04
C ALA A 100 -4.53 -5.80 14.07
N ALA A 101 -5.45 -6.16 13.18
CA ALA A 101 -6.78 -5.54 13.12
C ALA A 101 -7.65 -5.76 14.36
N GLY A 102 -7.32 -6.73 15.19
CA GLY A 102 -8.02 -7.03 16.44
C GLY A 102 -7.50 -6.27 17.65
N ARG A 103 -6.36 -5.61 17.54
CA ARG A 103 -5.71 -4.98 18.71
C ARG A 103 -6.36 -3.66 19.08
N PRO A 104 -6.60 -3.42 20.39
CA PRO A 104 -7.08 -2.13 20.86
C PRO A 104 -6.04 -1.04 20.59
N GLY A 105 -6.50 0.18 20.27
CA GLY A 105 -5.61 1.31 20.00
C GLY A 105 -4.92 1.28 18.63
N MET A 106 -5.30 0.37 17.73
CA MET A 106 -4.73 0.31 16.38
C MET A 106 -5.09 1.56 15.57
N HIS A 107 -4.08 2.21 15.01
CA HIS A 107 -4.28 3.34 14.09
C HIS A 107 -4.55 2.84 12.67
N TYR A 108 -5.65 3.31 12.10
CA TYR A 108 -6.05 2.98 10.74
C TYR A 108 -5.82 4.14 9.79
N VAL A 109 -5.41 3.83 8.57
CA VAL A 109 -5.30 4.82 7.49
C VAL A 109 -6.70 5.10 6.93
N PRO A 110 -7.13 6.38 6.85
CA PRO A 110 -8.39 6.72 6.22
C PRO A 110 -8.43 6.28 4.75
N VAL A 111 -9.54 5.70 4.32
CA VAL A 111 -9.71 5.30 2.92
C VAL A 111 -9.84 6.55 2.06
N LYS A 112 -8.90 6.73 1.13
CA LYS A 112 -8.91 7.87 0.20
C LYS A 112 -10.01 7.72 -0.84
N SER A 113 -10.73 8.81 -1.10
CA SER A 113 -11.60 8.90 -2.25
C SER A 113 -10.79 8.83 -3.56
N VAL A 114 -11.46 8.55 -4.69
CA VAL A 114 -10.81 8.55 -6.02
C VAL A 114 -10.12 9.90 -6.29
N ARG A 115 -10.80 11.01 -5.96
CA ARG A 115 -10.25 12.36 -6.11
C ARG A 115 -8.97 12.58 -5.28
N GLN A 116 -8.98 12.21 -4.00
CA GLN A 116 -7.80 12.33 -3.13
C GLN A 116 -6.65 11.46 -3.62
N GLN A 117 -6.95 10.27 -4.11
CA GLN A 117 -5.94 9.36 -4.66
C GLN A 117 -5.33 9.94 -5.94
N ALA A 118 -6.15 10.49 -6.85
CA ALA A 118 -5.67 11.15 -8.07
C ALA A 118 -4.76 12.34 -7.75
N GLN A 119 -5.14 13.20 -6.80
CA GLN A 119 -4.30 14.32 -6.36
C GLN A 119 -2.95 13.85 -5.81
N GLY A 120 -2.96 12.80 -4.98
CA GLY A 120 -1.72 12.20 -4.47
C GLY A 120 -0.83 11.61 -5.57
N MET A 121 -1.42 11.05 -6.63
CA MET A 121 -0.66 10.54 -7.79
C MET A 121 0.06 11.66 -8.55
N VAL A 122 -0.57 12.81 -8.75
CA VAL A 122 0.07 13.96 -9.41
C VAL A 122 1.30 14.40 -8.63
N LEU A 123 1.18 14.54 -7.30
CA LEU A 123 2.32 14.88 -6.45
C LEU A 123 3.43 13.84 -6.53
N LYS A 124 3.08 12.56 -6.54
CA LYS A 124 4.05 11.46 -6.63
C LYS A 124 4.78 11.44 -7.98
N VAL A 125 4.08 11.69 -9.08
CA VAL A 125 4.69 11.83 -10.41
C VAL A 125 5.66 13.00 -10.42
N ARG A 126 5.28 14.16 -9.87
CA ARG A 126 6.17 15.34 -9.74
C ARG A 126 7.45 14.99 -8.98
N GLU A 127 7.35 14.35 -7.82
CA GLU A 127 8.51 13.91 -7.03
C GLU A 127 9.42 12.98 -7.83
N THR A 128 8.83 12.01 -8.55
CA THR A 128 9.58 11.06 -9.39
C THR A 128 10.35 11.79 -10.49
N LEU A 129 9.71 12.72 -11.20
CA LEU A 129 10.36 13.49 -12.26
C LEU A 129 11.50 14.36 -11.72
N ILE A 130 11.32 14.99 -10.55
CA ILE A 130 12.38 15.76 -9.89
C ILE A 130 13.57 14.86 -9.54
N SER A 131 13.31 13.68 -8.96
CA SER A 131 14.35 12.72 -8.60
C SER A 131 15.11 12.22 -9.82
N GLN A 132 14.41 11.90 -10.91
CA GLN A 132 15.02 11.48 -12.17
C GLN A 132 15.90 12.59 -12.76
N ARG A 133 15.41 13.84 -12.77
CA ARG A 133 16.21 14.98 -13.23
C ARG A 133 17.48 15.13 -12.43
N VAL A 134 17.40 15.05 -11.10
CA VAL A 134 18.59 15.18 -10.22
C VAL A 134 19.56 14.01 -10.47
N ALA A 135 19.07 12.79 -10.58
CA ALA A 135 19.90 11.62 -10.88
C ALA A 135 20.63 11.78 -12.21
N LEU A 136 19.93 12.21 -13.27
CA LEU A 136 20.51 12.43 -14.60
C LEU A 136 21.59 13.50 -14.57
N ILE A 137 21.32 14.64 -13.92
CA ILE A 137 22.30 15.73 -13.77
C ILE A 137 23.56 15.23 -13.03
N ASN A 138 23.40 14.45 -11.97
CA ASN A 138 24.51 13.93 -11.22
C ASN A 138 25.32 12.90 -12.03
N THR A 139 24.66 12.06 -12.81
CA THR A 139 25.29 11.12 -13.75
C THR A 139 26.16 11.87 -14.77
N VAL A 140 25.60 12.88 -15.42
CA VAL A 140 26.34 13.72 -16.40
C VAL A 140 27.52 14.42 -15.74
N ARG A 141 27.35 14.97 -14.54
CA ARG A 141 28.43 15.59 -13.79
C ARG A 141 29.54 14.61 -13.41
N GLY A 142 29.17 13.39 -12.98
CA GLY A 142 30.12 12.32 -12.68
C GLY A 142 30.96 11.99 -13.90
N HIS A 143 30.34 11.73 -15.04
CA HIS A 143 31.08 11.45 -16.27
C HIS A 143 31.93 12.63 -16.73
N ALA A 144 31.45 13.88 -16.63
CA ALA A 144 32.25 15.05 -16.98
C ALA A 144 33.49 15.21 -16.09
N ALA A 145 33.41 14.80 -14.84
CA ALA A 145 34.55 14.80 -13.91
C ALA A 145 35.67 13.86 -14.35
N GLU A 146 35.35 12.70 -14.95
CA GLU A 146 36.32 11.76 -15.50
C GLU A 146 37.17 12.38 -16.64
N PHE A 147 36.66 13.43 -17.29
CA PHE A 147 37.34 14.20 -18.30
C PHE A 147 37.92 15.51 -17.76
N GLY A 148 38.08 15.62 -16.42
CA GLY A 148 38.62 16.83 -15.77
C GLY A 148 37.69 18.07 -15.83
N ARG A 149 36.43 17.90 -16.23
CA ARG A 149 35.46 18.99 -16.35
C ARG A 149 34.57 19.06 -15.09
N HIS A 150 34.91 19.97 -14.18
CA HIS A 150 34.10 20.25 -12.99
C HIS A 150 33.29 21.53 -13.20
N ARG A 151 31.97 21.43 -13.25
CA ARG A 151 31.11 22.61 -13.22
C ARG A 151 30.96 23.04 -11.76
N ARG A 152 31.37 24.26 -11.42
CA ARG A 152 31.11 24.91 -10.13
C ARG A 152 29.60 24.86 -9.87
N GLN A 153 29.18 24.54 -8.64
CA GLN A 153 27.77 24.72 -8.24
C GLN A 153 27.44 26.19 -8.41
N ALA A 154 26.48 26.50 -9.29
CA ALA A 154 25.95 27.86 -9.39
C ALA A 154 25.36 28.25 -8.03
N HIS A 155 25.84 29.32 -7.45
CA HIS A 155 25.26 29.94 -6.26
C HIS A 155 23.77 30.23 -6.53
N LYS A 156 22.92 30.18 -5.48
CA LYS A 156 21.45 30.38 -5.58
C LYS A 156 21.04 31.70 -6.26
N THR A 157 21.95 32.67 -6.39
CA THR A 157 21.77 33.97 -7.05
C THR A 157 21.75 33.92 -8.59
N ASP A 158 22.32 32.86 -9.23
CA ASP A 158 22.43 32.83 -10.71
C ASP A 158 21.20 32.19 -11.39
N ARG A 159 20.13 31.88 -10.62
CA ARG A 159 18.92 31.27 -11.18
C ARG A 159 18.01 32.18 -11.99
N ALA A 160 18.28 33.51 -11.97
CA ALA A 160 17.45 34.49 -12.68
C ALA A 160 17.76 34.60 -14.19
N PHE A 161 18.91 34.08 -14.67
CA PHE A 161 19.34 34.25 -16.07
C PHE A 161 19.36 32.99 -16.94
N ALA A 162 18.86 31.86 -16.47
CA ALA A 162 18.91 30.58 -17.22
C ALA A 162 17.60 30.23 -17.97
N LEU A 163 16.73 31.21 -18.23
CA LEU A 163 15.45 31.01 -18.94
C LEU A 163 15.41 31.66 -20.34
N CYS A 164 16.56 32.06 -20.90
CA CYS A 164 16.65 32.45 -22.30
C CYS A 164 17.79 31.67 -22.97
N TYR A 165 17.47 30.55 -23.59
CA TYR A 165 17.96 29.96 -24.85
C TYR A 165 17.36 28.54 -24.96
#